data_ae37d58c67cc548cb3fed5bc336aae69
#
_entry.id   ae37d58c67cc548cb3fed5bc336aae69
#
_cell.length_a   1.000
_cell.length_b   1.000
_cell.length_c   1.000
_cell.angle_alpha   90.00
_cell.angle_beta   90.00
_cell.angle_gamma   90.00
#
_symmetry.space_group_name_H-M   'P 1'
#
loop_
_entity.id
_entity.type
_entity.pdbx_description
1 polymer ?
#
loop_
_entity_poly.entity_id
_entity_poly.type
_entity_poly.pdbx_seq_one_letter_code
_entity_poly.pdbx_strand_id
1 'polypeptide(L)'
;VAILDGLFNGISIGAVLLIAALGLAIIFGLMGVINMAHGELMMLGAYTTFVVQNVFKGIGGFAFEMYILFAIPLAFLVAALVGLILERGVIRYLYGRPLETLLATWGVSLILQQFVRSVSWLLVTGIAVFCLLFFGGLQVLKSRSDFDRTRSTFIAIILPLSLGISWAVSALLAQTY
;
A
#
# COMPACT_ATOMS: atom_id res chain seq x y z
N VAL A 1 28.68 2.38 -27.42
CA VAL A 1 27.98 1.66 -26.31
C VAL A 1 27.15 2.64 -25.52
N ALA A 2 27.68 3.74 -24.97
CA ALA A 2 26.94 4.71 -24.16
C ALA A 2 25.70 5.34 -24.82
N ILE A 3 25.79 5.61 -26.14
CA ILE A 3 24.68 6.20 -26.92
C ILE A 3 23.55 5.17 -27.10
N LEU A 4 23.87 3.91 -27.36
CA LEU A 4 22.90 2.83 -27.52
C LEU A 4 22.20 2.54 -26.19
N ASP A 5 22.94 2.51 -25.08
CA ASP A 5 22.39 2.33 -23.74
C ASP A 5 21.46 3.49 -23.35
N GLY A 6 21.85 4.73 -23.67
CA GLY A 6 21.02 5.90 -23.48
C GLY A 6 19.74 5.88 -24.31
N LEU A 7 19.82 5.42 -25.54
CA LEU A 7 18.67 5.30 -26.44
C LEU A 7 17.70 4.22 -25.96
N PHE A 8 18.21 3.07 -25.55
CA PHE A 8 17.41 1.97 -25.01
C PHE A 8 16.69 2.38 -23.72
N ASN A 9 17.40 3.01 -22.78
CA ASN A 9 16.79 3.52 -21.54
C ASN A 9 15.74 4.60 -21.83
N GLY A 10 16.00 5.51 -22.77
CA GLY A 10 15.06 6.54 -23.17
C GLY A 10 13.78 5.98 -23.76
N ILE A 11 13.88 4.99 -24.65
CA ILE A 11 12.72 4.30 -25.24
C ILE A 11 11.95 3.54 -24.17
N SER A 12 12.64 2.85 -23.27
CA SER A 12 11.99 2.09 -22.17
C SER A 12 11.20 3.00 -21.24
N ILE A 13 11.80 4.10 -20.77
CA ILE A 13 11.12 5.08 -19.93
C ILE A 13 9.98 5.74 -20.69
N GLY A 14 10.19 6.10 -21.96
CA GLY A 14 9.16 6.68 -22.82
C GLY A 14 7.95 5.76 -23.00
N ALA A 15 8.18 4.46 -23.18
CA ALA A 15 7.10 3.47 -23.28
C ALA A 15 6.26 3.38 -22.01
N VAL A 16 6.89 3.38 -20.83
CA VAL A 16 6.17 3.39 -19.54
C VAL A 16 5.35 4.66 -19.37
N LEU A 17 5.93 5.82 -19.69
CA LEU A 17 5.24 7.11 -19.64
C LEU A 17 4.06 7.18 -20.62
N LEU A 18 4.20 6.58 -21.79
CA LEU A 18 3.14 6.52 -22.80
C LEU A 18 1.95 5.68 -22.30
N ILE A 19 2.21 4.51 -21.71
CA ILE A 19 1.16 3.67 -21.10
C ILE A 19 0.47 4.42 -19.96
N ALA A 20 1.22 5.13 -19.12
CA ALA A 20 0.68 5.95 -18.06
C ALA A 20 -0.21 7.08 -18.59
N ALA A 21 0.23 7.77 -19.64
CA ALA A 21 -0.52 8.85 -20.30
C ALA A 21 -1.81 8.33 -20.94
N LEU A 22 -1.76 7.17 -21.58
CA LEU A 22 -2.96 6.50 -22.13
C LEU A 22 -3.96 6.14 -21.02
N GLY A 23 -3.49 5.59 -19.91
CA GLY A 23 -4.36 5.31 -18.76
C GLY A 23 -5.06 6.55 -18.23
N LEU A 24 -4.32 7.65 -18.06
CA LEU A 24 -4.88 8.93 -17.64
C LEU A 24 -5.85 9.51 -18.67
N ALA A 25 -5.53 9.41 -19.97
CA ALA A 25 -6.40 9.89 -21.04
C ALA A 25 -7.73 9.13 -21.09
N ILE A 26 -7.71 7.82 -20.87
CA ILE A 26 -8.92 6.99 -20.80
C ILE A 26 -9.80 7.41 -19.62
N ILE A 27 -9.20 7.57 -18.44
CA ILE A 27 -9.92 7.98 -17.23
C ILE A 27 -10.55 9.36 -17.44
N PHE A 28 -9.79 10.31 -17.95
CA PHE A 28 -10.29 11.66 -18.24
C PHE A 28 -11.38 11.65 -19.31
N GLY A 29 -11.20 10.88 -20.38
CA GLY A 29 -12.15 10.77 -21.48
C GLY A 29 -13.51 10.14 -21.07
N LEU A 30 -13.48 9.15 -20.18
CA LEU A 30 -14.69 8.45 -19.73
C LEU A 30 -15.39 9.15 -18.56
N MET A 31 -14.64 9.70 -17.63
CA MET A 31 -15.19 10.24 -16.38
C MET A 31 -15.18 11.76 -16.33
N GLY A 32 -14.46 12.44 -17.23
CA GLY A 32 -14.32 13.90 -17.23
C GLY A 32 -13.61 14.44 -15.97
N VAL A 33 -12.89 13.59 -15.25
CA VAL A 33 -12.26 13.91 -13.97
C VAL A 33 -10.74 13.85 -14.12
N ILE A 34 -10.06 14.90 -13.68
CA ILE A 34 -8.60 14.94 -13.63
C ILE A 34 -8.18 14.34 -12.30
N ASN A 35 -7.57 13.15 -12.36
CA ASN A 35 -7.07 12.46 -11.16
C ASN A 35 -5.57 12.71 -11.00
N MET A 36 -5.19 13.60 -10.07
CA MET A 36 -3.79 13.87 -9.74
C MET A 36 -3.11 12.71 -9.00
N ALA A 37 -3.88 11.81 -8.38
CA ALA A 37 -3.35 10.63 -7.69
C ALA A 37 -3.00 9.46 -8.64
N HIS A 38 -3.12 9.62 -9.96
CA HIS A 38 -2.83 8.54 -10.92
C HIS A 38 -1.39 8.05 -10.83
N GLY A 39 -0.43 8.96 -10.70
CA GLY A 39 0.99 8.62 -10.50
C GLY A 39 1.23 7.81 -9.23
N GLU A 40 0.50 8.11 -8.17
CA GLU A 40 0.62 7.42 -6.89
C GLU A 40 0.07 5.98 -6.95
N LEU A 41 -0.97 5.74 -7.75
CA LEU A 41 -1.46 4.38 -7.99
C LEU A 41 -0.42 3.55 -8.75
N MET A 42 0.31 4.15 -9.70
CA MET A 42 1.43 3.49 -10.37
C MET A 42 2.58 3.20 -9.38
N MET A 43 2.90 4.14 -8.50
CA MET A 43 3.90 3.97 -7.44
C MET A 43 3.53 2.80 -6.51
N LEU A 44 2.27 2.68 -6.12
CA LEU A 44 1.78 1.55 -5.30
C LEU A 44 1.92 0.21 -6.03
N GLY A 45 1.63 0.17 -7.34
CA GLY A 45 1.85 -1.02 -8.17
C GLY A 45 3.33 -1.43 -8.22
N ALA A 46 4.22 -0.47 -8.45
CA ALA A 46 5.66 -0.70 -8.46
C ALA A 46 6.18 -1.18 -7.09
N TYR A 47 5.71 -0.56 -6.00
CA TYR A 47 6.06 -0.97 -4.64
C TYR A 47 5.57 -2.39 -4.32
N THR A 48 4.37 -2.75 -4.74
CA THR A 48 3.84 -4.11 -4.58
C THR A 48 4.72 -5.13 -5.31
N THR A 49 5.15 -4.81 -6.52
CA THR A 49 6.08 -5.67 -7.30
C THR A 49 7.41 -5.84 -6.56
N PHE A 50 7.95 -4.77 -5.97
CA PHE A 50 9.17 -4.82 -5.17
C PHE A 50 9.02 -5.72 -3.93
N VAL A 51 7.90 -5.62 -3.22
CA VAL A 51 7.62 -6.46 -2.04
C VAL A 51 7.53 -7.93 -2.44
N VAL A 52 6.80 -8.24 -3.51
CA VAL A 52 6.70 -9.62 -4.05
C VAL A 52 8.09 -10.15 -4.41
N GLN A 53 8.89 -9.36 -5.12
CA GLN A 53 10.26 -9.75 -5.48
C GLN A 53 11.10 -10.10 -4.25
N ASN A 54 11.03 -9.29 -3.19
CA ASN A 54 11.79 -9.54 -1.96
C ASN A 54 11.34 -10.82 -1.24
N VAL A 55 10.05 -11.10 -1.22
CA VAL A 55 9.51 -12.36 -0.66
C VAL A 55 10.02 -13.56 -1.45
N PHE A 56 9.97 -13.50 -2.78
CA PHE A 56 10.43 -14.60 -3.63
C PHE A 56 11.95 -14.78 -3.62
N LYS A 57 12.73 -13.70 -3.39
CA LYS A 57 14.18 -13.80 -3.16
C LYS A 57 14.50 -14.64 -1.92
N GLY A 58 13.70 -14.55 -0.87
CA GLY A 58 13.87 -15.35 0.35
C GLY A 58 13.59 -16.85 0.14
N ILE A 59 12.76 -17.21 -0.85
CA ILE A 59 12.44 -18.62 -1.17
C ILE A 59 13.50 -19.24 -2.08
N GLY A 60 14.11 -18.45 -2.99
CA GLY A 60 15.20 -18.89 -3.89
C GLY A 60 14.77 -19.84 -5.01
N GLY A 61 15.70 -20.18 -5.90
CA GLY A 61 15.50 -21.16 -6.96
C GLY A 61 14.48 -20.77 -8.03
N PHE A 62 13.77 -21.74 -8.58
CA PHE A 62 12.79 -21.60 -9.66
C PHE A 62 11.64 -20.64 -9.27
N ALA A 63 11.33 -20.50 -7.99
CA ALA A 63 10.31 -19.58 -7.51
C ALA A 63 10.67 -18.13 -7.85
N PHE A 64 11.95 -17.76 -7.80
CA PHE A 64 12.39 -16.41 -8.15
C PHE A 64 12.18 -16.07 -9.63
N GLU A 65 12.23 -17.03 -10.54
CA GLU A 65 11.94 -16.79 -11.97
C GLU A 65 10.45 -16.54 -12.22
N MET A 66 9.59 -17.12 -11.38
CA MET A 66 8.13 -17.00 -11.49
C MET A 66 7.54 -15.75 -10.79
N TYR A 67 8.36 -14.94 -10.07
CA TYR A 67 7.83 -13.82 -9.30
C TYR A 67 7.06 -12.80 -10.15
N ILE A 68 7.46 -12.57 -11.40
CA ILE A 68 6.81 -11.62 -12.31
C ILE A 68 5.36 -12.02 -12.58
N LEU A 69 5.12 -13.33 -12.76
CA LEU A 69 3.78 -13.86 -13.04
C LEU A 69 2.81 -13.61 -11.88
N PHE A 70 3.30 -13.63 -10.64
CA PHE A 70 2.50 -13.33 -9.45
C PHE A 70 2.48 -11.84 -9.14
N ALA A 71 3.55 -11.11 -9.44
CA ALA A 71 3.66 -9.68 -9.17
C ALA A 71 2.66 -8.86 -9.98
N ILE A 72 2.46 -9.19 -11.26
CA ILE A 72 1.55 -8.43 -12.15
C ILE A 72 0.10 -8.46 -11.63
N PRO A 73 -0.53 -9.63 -11.39
CA PRO A 73 -1.91 -9.65 -10.89
C PRO A 73 -2.04 -9.06 -9.48
N LEU A 74 -1.03 -9.24 -8.63
CA LEU A 74 -1.06 -8.69 -7.28
C LEU A 74 -0.93 -7.15 -7.29
N ALA A 75 -0.03 -6.60 -8.11
CA ALA A 75 0.10 -5.16 -8.28
C ALA A 75 -1.18 -4.53 -8.85
N PHE A 76 -1.81 -5.21 -9.83
CA PHE A 76 -3.10 -4.79 -10.38
C PHE A 76 -4.18 -4.79 -9.30
N LEU A 77 -4.26 -5.85 -8.49
CA LEU A 77 -5.28 -5.99 -7.44
C LEU A 77 -5.12 -4.89 -6.37
N VAL A 78 -3.90 -4.61 -5.93
CA VAL A 78 -3.62 -3.56 -4.94
C VAL A 78 -3.97 -2.17 -5.51
N ALA A 79 -3.53 -1.87 -6.73
CA ALA A 79 -3.84 -0.59 -7.38
C ALA A 79 -5.35 -0.42 -7.62
N ALA A 80 -6.03 -1.48 -8.05
CA ALA A 80 -7.48 -1.48 -8.25
C ALA A 80 -8.25 -1.28 -6.95
N LEU A 81 -7.81 -1.91 -5.85
CA LEU A 81 -8.43 -1.81 -4.54
C LEU A 81 -8.31 -0.39 -3.98
N VAL A 82 -7.11 0.19 -4.04
CA VAL A 82 -6.88 1.58 -3.62
C VAL A 82 -7.64 2.55 -4.53
N GLY A 83 -7.64 2.34 -5.85
CA GLY A 83 -8.42 3.15 -6.79
C GLY A 83 -9.91 3.10 -6.51
N LEU A 84 -10.46 1.93 -6.16
CA LEU A 84 -11.86 1.75 -5.81
C LEU A 84 -12.22 2.45 -4.48
N ILE A 85 -11.32 2.43 -3.50
CA ILE A 85 -11.49 3.17 -2.24
C ILE A 85 -11.51 4.69 -2.54
N LEU A 86 -10.59 5.17 -3.37
CA LEU A 86 -10.52 6.57 -3.76
C LEU A 86 -11.75 7.03 -4.55
N GLU A 87 -12.20 6.22 -5.49
CA GLU A 87 -13.39 6.51 -6.27
C GLU A 87 -14.62 6.61 -5.38
N ARG A 88 -14.86 5.62 -4.51
CA ARG A 88 -16.04 5.61 -3.63
C ARG A 88 -15.97 6.61 -2.49
N GLY A 89 -14.77 6.87 -1.95
CA GLY A 89 -14.58 7.74 -0.80
C GLY A 89 -14.47 9.22 -1.12
N VAL A 90 -13.93 9.57 -2.29
CA VAL A 90 -13.60 10.95 -2.65
C VAL A 90 -14.23 11.34 -3.99
N ILE A 91 -13.89 10.66 -5.08
CA ILE A 91 -14.20 11.09 -6.44
C ILE A 91 -15.72 11.11 -6.68
N ARG A 92 -16.42 10.10 -6.19
CA ARG A 92 -17.87 9.96 -6.37
C ARG A 92 -18.69 11.16 -5.88
N TYR A 93 -18.24 11.80 -4.81
CA TYR A 93 -18.91 12.98 -4.23
C TYR A 93 -18.59 14.28 -4.95
N LEU A 94 -17.54 14.28 -5.78
CA LEU A 94 -17.01 15.45 -6.47
C LEU A 94 -17.29 15.44 -7.97
N TYR A 95 -18.09 14.50 -8.47
CA TYR A 95 -18.50 14.47 -9.87
C TYR A 95 -19.20 15.78 -10.28
N GLY A 96 -18.80 16.34 -11.42
CA GLY A 96 -19.31 17.59 -11.93
C GLY A 96 -18.61 18.86 -11.40
N ARG A 97 -17.62 18.71 -10.51
CA ARG A 97 -16.84 19.82 -9.96
C ARG A 97 -15.34 19.60 -10.20
N PRO A 98 -14.82 19.91 -11.39
CA PRO A 98 -13.46 19.53 -11.79
C PRO A 98 -12.36 20.14 -10.92
N LEU A 99 -12.52 21.40 -10.46
CA LEU A 99 -11.53 22.04 -9.58
C LEU A 99 -11.48 21.40 -8.19
N GLU A 100 -12.63 21.08 -7.61
CA GLU A 100 -12.68 20.43 -6.30
C GLU A 100 -12.09 19.03 -6.35
N THR A 101 -12.36 18.28 -7.44
CA THR A 101 -11.79 16.94 -7.65
C THR A 101 -10.27 16.99 -7.79
N LEU A 102 -9.76 17.99 -8.52
CA LEU A 102 -8.32 18.19 -8.70
C LEU A 102 -7.63 18.46 -7.35
N LEU A 103 -8.18 19.34 -6.52
CA LEU A 103 -7.64 19.66 -5.20
C LEU A 103 -7.73 18.45 -4.25
N ALA A 104 -8.86 17.75 -4.24
CA ALA A 104 -9.05 16.57 -3.39
C ALA A 104 -8.09 15.43 -3.78
N THR A 105 -7.93 15.13 -5.07
CA THR A 105 -6.99 14.11 -5.55
C THR A 105 -5.54 14.49 -5.31
N TRP A 106 -5.21 15.79 -5.36
CA TRP A 106 -3.88 16.26 -4.98
C TRP A 106 -3.61 16.05 -3.48
N GLY A 107 -4.57 16.35 -2.61
CA GLY A 107 -4.46 16.04 -1.18
C GLY A 107 -4.29 14.54 -0.91
N VAL A 108 -5.03 13.69 -1.63
CA VAL A 108 -4.88 12.24 -1.56
C VAL A 108 -3.48 11.80 -2.03
N SER A 109 -2.97 12.39 -3.12
CA SER A 109 -1.61 12.13 -3.61
C SER A 109 -0.57 12.37 -2.52
N LEU A 110 -0.63 13.50 -1.81
CA LEU A 110 0.27 13.79 -0.69
C LEU A 110 0.16 12.77 0.44
N ILE A 111 -1.04 12.33 0.78
CA ILE A 111 -1.26 11.30 1.80
C ILE A 111 -0.65 9.97 1.37
N LEU A 112 -0.87 9.54 0.11
CA LEU A 112 -0.30 8.29 -0.42
C LEU A 112 1.23 8.33 -0.46
N GLN A 113 1.83 9.45 -0.89
CA GLN A 113 3.28 9.64 -0.86
C GLN A 113 3.83 9.52 0.55
N GLN A 114 3.20 10.18 1.50
CA GLN A 114 3.62 10.12 2.90
C GLN A 114 3.43 8.73 3.48
N PHE A 115 2.35 8.04 3.12
CA PHE A 115 2.10 6.66 3.53
C PHE A 115 3.20 5.72 3.04
N VAL A 116 3.53 5.74 1.74
CA VAL A 116 4.60 4.88 1.17
C VAL A 116 5.97 5.23 1.77
N ARG A 117 6.26 6.53 1.99
CA ARG A 117 7.49 6.95 2.65
C ARG A 117 7.58 6.46 4.09
N SER A 118 6.44 6.39 4.80
CA SER A 118 6.36 5.93 6.19
C SER A 118 6.36 4.41 6.32
N VAL A 119 6.04 3.67 5.25
CA VAL A 119 6.07 2.20 5.22
C VAL A 119 7.52 1.74 5.15
N SER A 120 8.20 1.81 6.30
CA SER A 120 9.45 1.11 6.54
C SER A 120 9.15 -0.31 7.08
N TRP A 121 10.10 -1.23 6.98
CA TRP A 121 10.00 -2.56 7.59
C TRP A 121 9.60 -2.51 9.08
N LEU A 122 10.04 -1.46 9.77
CA LEU A 122 9.69 -1.17 11.15
C LEU A 122 8.19 -1.00 11.37
N LEU A 123 7.52 -0.25 10.51
CA LEU A 123 6.10 0.02 10.62
C LEU A 123 5.28 -1.23 10.29
N VAL A 124 5.70 -2.00 9.28
CA VAL A 124 5.06 -3.27 8.90
C VAL A 124 5.17 -4.30 10.02
N THR A 125 6.36 -4.47 10.61
CA THR A 125 6.56 -5.38 11.74
C THR A 125 5.80 -4.91 12.98
N GLY A 126 5.78 -3.61 13.26
CA GLY A 126 5.01 -3.03 14.35
C GLY A 126 3.51 -3.31 14.23
N ILE A 127 2.94 -3.09 13.05
CA ILE A 127 1.51 -3.38 12.78
C ILE A 127 1.24 -4.89 12.86
N ALA A 128 2.12 -5.74 12.31
CA ALA A 128 1.96 -7.18 12.35
C ALA A 128 1.97 -7.71 13.79
N VAL A 129 2.90 -7.26 14.63
CA VAL A 129 2.99 -7.60 16.05
C VAL A 129 1.75 -7.10 16.80
N PHE A 130 1.31 -5.87 16.54
CA PHE A 130 0.09 -5.32 17.12
C PHE A 130 -1.14 -6.18 16.76
N CYS A 131 -1.32 -6.52 15.46
CA CYS A 131 -2.43 -7.36 15.02
C CYS A 131 -2.40 -8.75 15.66
N LEU A 132 -1.23 -9.40 15.71
CA LEU A 132 -1.07 -10.72 16.33
C LEU A 132 -1.40 -10.68 17.82
N LEU A 133 -0.92 -9.70 18.57
CA LEU A 133 -1.19 -9.58 20.01
C LEU A 133 -2.65 -9.22 20.27
N PHE A 134 -3.23 -8.32 19.49
CA PHE A 134 -4.61 -7.88 19.66
C PHE A 134 -5.61 -8.98 19.26
N PHE A 135 -5.48 -9.55 18.06
CA PHE A 135 -6.38 -10.61 17.60
C PHE A 135 -6.12 -11.93 18.33
N GLY A 136 -4.85 -12.27 18.60
CA GLY A 136 -4.50 -13.45 19.40
C GLY A 136 -5.05 -13.35 20.81
N GLY A 137 -4.92 -12.19 21.45
CA GLY A 137 -5.52 -11.91 22.77
C GLY A 137 -7.03 -12.05 22.78
N LEU A 138 -7.71 -11.50 21.77
CA LEU A 138 -9.17 -11.65 21.61
C LEU A 138 -9.60 -13.10 21.39
N GLN A 139 -8.82 -13.89 20.65
CA GLN A 139 -9.13 -15.29 20.36
C GLN A 139 -8.96 -16.18 21.60
N VAL A 140 -7.94 -15.93 22.41
CA VAL A 140 -7.72 -16.61 23.71
C VAL A 140 -8.85 -16.30 24.67
N LEU A 141 -9.37 -15.06 24.68
CA LEU A 141 -10.52 -14.69 25.51
C LEU A 141 -11.82 -15.34 25.07
N LYS A 142 -12.05 -15.41 23.75
CA LYS A 142 -13.25 -16.04 23.20
C LYS A 142 -13.35 -17.52 23.57
N SER A 143 -12.21 -18.15 23.89
CA SER A 143 -12.15 -19.55 24.38
C SER A 143 -12.51 -19.72 25.87
N ARG A 144 -12.64 -18.62 26.64
CA ARG A 144 -13.08 -18.65 28.03
C ARG A 144 -14.52 -18.15 28.17
N SER A 145 -15.32 -18.84 28.95
CA SER A 145 -16.78 -18.67 29.10
C SER A 145 -17.25 -17.36 29.78
N ASP A 146 -16.35 -16.44 30.14
CA ASP A 146 -16.69 -15.22 30.89
C ASP A 146 -16.43 -13.93 30.05
N PHE A 147 -16.79 -14.00 28.77
CA PHE A 147 -16.46 -12.96 27.77
C PHE A 147 -17.07 -11.58 28.03
N ASP A 148 -18.35 -11.55 28.48
CA ASP A 148 -19.09 -10.27 28.54
C ASP A 148 -18.71 -9.39 29.75
N ARG A 149 -18.27 -9.98 30.86
CA ARG A 149 -17.92 -9.23 32.07
C ARG A 149 -16.49 -8.66 32.04
N THR A 150 -15.60 -9.32 31.29
CA THR A 150 -14.17 -8.99 31.28
C THR A 150 -13.74 -8.22 30.02
N ARG A 151 -14.62 -8.09 29.01
CA ARG A 151 -14.33 -7.47 27.70
C ARG A 151 -13.82 -6.05 27.82
N SER A 152 -14.45 -5.22 28.62
CA SER A 152 -14.09 -3.80 28.78
C SER A 152 -12.72 -3.61 29.45
N THR A 153 -12.47 -4.37 30.52
CA THR A 153 -11.19 -4.32 31.24
C THR A 153 -10.04 -4.89 30.43
N PHE A 154 -10.32 -5.91 29.64
CA PHE A 154 -9.33 -6.58 28.81
C PHE A 154 -8.90 -5.73 27.60
N ILE A 155 -9.85 -5.07 26.95
CA ILE A 155 -9.56 -4.12 25.87
C ILE A 155 -8.75 -2.94 26.41
N ALA A 156 -9.08 -2.43 27.59
CA ALA A 156 -8.41 -1.33 28.25
C ALA A 156 -6.95 -1.65 28.64
N ILE A 157 -6.63 -2.93 28.89
CA ILE A 157 -5.27 -3.37 29.25
C ILE A 157 -4.49 -3.84 28.02
N ILE A 158 -5.08 -4.63 27.12
CA ILE A 158 -4.38 -5.21 25.98
C ILE A 158 -4.07 -4.16 24.90
N LEU A 159 -4.94 -3.18 24.71
CA LEU A 159 -4.74 -2.15 23.69
C LEU A 159 -3.48 -1.31 23.97
N PRO A 160 -3.26 -0.72 25.16
CA PRO A 160 -2.03 0.00 25.43
C PRO A 160 -0.80 -0.92 25.53
N LEU A 161 -0.97 -2.16 26.00
CA LEU A 161 0.12 -3.11 26.12
C LEU A 161 0.60 -3.61 24.74
N SER A 162 -0.30 -3.89 23.82
CA SER A 162 0.03 -4.27 22.44
C SER A 162 0.66 -3.11 21.66
N LEU A 163 0.19 -1.87 21.88
CA LEU A 163 0.80 -0.67 21.34
C LEU A 163 2.22 -0.44 21.89
N GLY A 164 2.40 -0.61 23.21
CA GLY A 164 3.70 -0.46 23.86
C GLY A 164 4.72 -1.49 23.38
N ILE A 165 4.33 -2.77 23.29
CA ILE A 165 5.21 -3.84 22.79
C ILE A 165 5.52 -3.63 21.29
N SER A 166 4.53 -3.28 20.49
CA SER A 166 4.74 -2.97 19.07
C SER A 166 5.72 -1.81 18.88
N TRP A 167 5.58 -0.75 19.68
CA TRP A 167 6.50 0.38 19.65
C TRP A 167 7.91 0.00 20.11
N ALA A 168 8.04 -0.78 21.18
CA ALA A 168 9.32 -1.24 21.71
C ALA A 168 10.05 -2.15 20.70
N VAL A 169 9.35 -3.09 20.06
CA VAL A 169 9.91 -3.97 19.03
C VAL A 169 10.36 -3.16 17.81
N SER A 170 9.55 -2.20 17.38
CA SER A 170 9.92 -1.32 16.27
C SER A 170 11.12 -0.43 16.61
N ALA A 171 11.21 0.08 17.83
CA ALA A 171 12.34 0.89 18.29
C ALA A 171 13.64 0.08 18.42
N LEU A 172 13.56 -1.17 18.88
CA LEU A 172 14.72 -2.09 18.93
C LEU A 172 15.23 -2.43 17.52
N LEU A 173 14.34 -2.71 16.59
CA LEU A 173 14.72 -2.97 15.20
C LEU A 173 15.30 -1.73 14.51
N ALA A 174 14.88 -0.51 14.92
CA ALA A 174 15.48 0.74 14.43
C ALA A 174 16.93 0.95 14.86
N GLN A 175 17.33 0.38 15.99
CA GLN A 175 18.71 0.48 16.49
C GLN A 175 19.65 -0.55 15.87
N THR A 176 19.11 -1.58 15.21
CA THR A 176 19.89 -2.68 14.61
C THR A 176 20.15 -2.48 13.12
N TYR A 177 19.56 -1.46 12.50
CA TYR A 177 19.78 -1.04 11.11
C TYR A 177 20.23 0.40 11.02
#